data_91250ad1b03fe19f8cd0e92a05f6f34c
#
_entry.id   91250ad1b03fe19f8cd0e92a05f6f34c
#
_cell.length_a   1.000
_cell.length_b   1.000
_cell.length_c   1.000
_cell.angle_alpha   90.00
_cell.angle_beta   90.00
_cell.angle_gamma   90.00
#
_symmetry.space_group_name_H-M   'P 1'
#
loop_
_entity.id
_entity.type
_entity.pdbx_description
1 polymer ?
#
loop_
_entity_poly.entity_id
_entity_poly.type
_entity_poly.pdbx_seq_one_letter_code
_entity_poly.pdbx_strand_id
1 'polypeptide(L)'
;MYESNDKMVSHPSHYQSKSGLEVIDVIEAFTAELKGIEATDTGNVIKYICRWKDKNGVQDLEKAMWYLQHLIDHVKSESTPRVQTDIKNLISVRGPLTADEIKQMEALIHGNS
;
A
#
# COMPACT_ATOMS: atom_id res chain seq x y z
N MET A 1 -7.24 23.04 20.07
CA MET A 1 -6.86 22.44 19.61
C MET A 1 -6.56 21.09 19.98
N TYR A 2 -5.55 20.64 19.72
CA TYR A 2 -5.26 19.36 19.96
C TYR A 2 -5.07 19.02 21.35
N GLU A 3 -4.67 19.93 22.19
CA GLU A 3 -4.47 19.65 23.55
C GLU A 3 -5.68 19.18 24.26
N SER A 4 -6.80 19.76 23.95
CA SER A 4 -8.01 19.33 24.64
C SER A 4 -8.33 17.90 24.27
N ASN A 5 -7.85 17.45 23.12
CA ASN A 5 -8.11 16.09 22.73
C ASN A 5 -7.16 15.13 23.37
N ASP A 6 -6.02 15.58 23.80
CA ASP A 6 -5.05 14.69 24.40
C ASP A 6 -5.59 13.97 25.60
N LYS A 7 -6.51 14.56 26.29
CA LYS A 7 -7.08 13.91 27.45
C LYS A 7 -8.07 12.83 27.04
N MET A 8 -8.70 13.02 25.90
CA MET A 8 -9.69 12.07 25.46
C MET A 8 -9.07 11.02 24.58
N VAL A 9 -8.09 11.43 23.79
CA VAL A 9 -7.47 10.53 22.85
C VAL A 9 -6.09 10.22 23.37
N SER A 10 -5.86 8.98 23.75
CA SER A 10 -4.57 8.65 24.31
C SER A 10 -3.55 8.50 23.18
N HIS A 11 -2.30 8.66 23.56
CA HIS A 11 -1.19 8.52 22.64
C HIS A 11 -0.36 7.33 23.12
N PRO A 12 -0.75 6.13 22.73
CA PRO A 12 -0.07 4.93 23.23
C PRO A 12 1.41 4.95 22.92
N SER A 13 2.18 4.45 23.84
CA SER A 13 3.63 4.50 23.71
C SER A 13 4.12 3.81 22.46
N HIS A 14 3.44 2.79 21.98
CA HIS A 14 3.90 2.09 20.79
C HIS A 14 3.68 2.88 19.52
N TYR A 15 3.02 4.04 19.63
CA TYR A 15 2.85 4.92 18.49
C TYR A 15 3.77 6.14 18.58
N GLN A 16 4.65 6.18 19.55
CA GLN A 16 5.55 7.30 19.69
C GLN A 16 6.98 6.84 19.52
N SER A 17 7.76 7.63 18.82
CA SER A 17 9.17 7.34 18.70
C SER A 17 9.89 7.86 19.93
N LYS A 18 11.16 7.51 20.05
CA LYS A 18 11.96 8.00 21.17
C LYS A 18 12.16 9.51 21.12
N SER A 19 12.02 10.10 19.96
CA SER A 19 12.16 11.54 19.84
C SER A 19 10.86 12.27 20.17
N GLY A 20 9.81 11.55 20.49
CA GLY A 20 8.52 12.17 20.77
C GLY A 20 7.65 12.36 19.57
N LEU A 21 8.13 11.99 18.39
CA LEU A 21 7.33 12.09 17.18
C LEU A 21 6.28 10.99 17.20
N GLU A 22 5.04 11.37 16.95
CA GLU A 22 3.96 10.40 16.96
C GLU A 22 3.65 9.90 15.55
N VAL A 23 3.23 8.64 15.49
CA VAL A 23 2.91 8.04 14.21
C VAL A 23 1.81 8.82 13.50
N ILE A 24 0.84 9.32 14.24
CA ILE A 24 -0.25 10.06 13.63
C ILE A 24 0.26 11.30 12.90
N ASP A 25 1.30 11.93 13.41
CA ASP A 25 1.87 13.09 12.76
C ASP A 25 2.51 12.69 11.43
N VAL A 26 3.17 11.55 11.41
CA VAL A 26 3.78 11.06 10.19
C VAL A 26 2.71 10.71 9.17
N ILE A 27 1.67 10.01 9.62
CA ILE A 27 0.57 9.65 8.74
C ILE A 27 -0.04 10.90 8.13
N GLU A 28 -0.31 11.88 8.98
CA GLU A 28 -0.94 13.10 8.54
C GLU A 28 -0.08 13.80 7.48
N ALA A 29 1.21 13.89 7.77
CA ALA A 29 2.12 14.58 6.87
C ALA A 29 2.21 13.91 5.50
N PHE A 30 2.22 12.60 5.49
CA PHE A 30 2.44 11.89 4.23
C PHE A 30 1.15 11.50 3.52
N THR A 31 0.01 11.71 4.14
CA THR A 31 -1.26 11.44 3.44
C THR A 31 -2.03 12.73 3.13
N ALA A 32 -1.45 13.88 3.44
CA ALA A 32 -2.18 15.15 3.32
C ALA A 32 -2.71 15.40 1.91
N GLU A 33 -1.99 14.95 0.92
CA GLU A 33 -2.41 15.18 -0.45
C GLU A 33 -2.99 13.94 -1.11
N LEU A 34 -3.19 12.90 -0.34
CA LEU A 34 -3.78 11.67 -0.84
C LEU A 34 -5.25 11.64 -0.52
N LYS A 35 -6.00 10.86 -1.27
CA LYS A 35 -7.43 10.75 -1.05
C LYS A 35 -7.87 9.31 -1.08
N GLY A 36 -8.96 9.04 -0.39
CA GLY A 36 -9.59 7.73 -0.45
C GLY A 36 -8.66 6.59 -0.08
N ILE A 37 -8.65 5.59 -0.92
CA ILE A 37 -7.87 4.40 -0.66
C ILE A 37 -6.38 4.68 -0.59
N GLU A 38 -5.91 5.63 -1.38
CA GLU A 38 -4.49 5.98 -1.32
C GLU A 38 -4.12 6.47 0.07
N ALA A 39 -4.94 7.33 0.64
CA ALA A 39 -4.67 7.83 1.98
C ALA A 39 -4.81 6.74 3.01
N THR A 40 -5.86 5.94 2.90
CA THR A 40 -6.14 4.90 3.87
C THR A 40 -5.04 3.84 3.89
N ASP A 41 -4.67 3.34 2.73
CA ASP A 41 -3.66 2.30 2.66
C ASP A 41 -2.30 2.82 3.08
N THR A 42 -1.95 4.01 2.62
CA THR A 42 -0.67 4.60 3.01
C THR A 42 -0.61 4.76 4.52
N GLY A 43 -1.69 5.27 5.11
CA GLY A 43 -1.72 5.45 6.55
C GLY A 43 -1.59 4.15 7.31
N ASN A 44 -2.27 3.11 6.82
CA ASN A 44 -2.19 1.81 7.48
C ASN A 44 -0.81 1.19 7.35
N VAL A 45 -0.17 1.32 6.21
CA VAL A 45 1.19 0.81 6.06
C VAL A 45 2.11 1.51 7.06
N ILE A 46 2.01 2.83 7.14
CA ILE A 46 2.84 3.59 8.08
C ILE A 46 2.58 3.12 9.52
N LYS A 47 1.30 2.97 9.85
CA LYS A 47 0.94 2.59 11.22
C LYS A 47 1.56 1.25 11.60
N TYR A 48 1.37 0.25 10.77
CA TYR A 48 1.84 -1.09 11.12
C TYR A 48 3.36 -1.19 11.08
N ILE A 49 3.98 -0.49 10.15
CA ILE A 49 5.43 -0.50 10.08
C ILE A 49 6.05 0.19 11.29
N CYS A 50 5.40 1.20 11.81
CA CYS A 50 5.97 1.93 12.93
C CYS A 50 5.77 1.24 14.27
N ARG A 51 4.83 0.31 14.36
CA ARG A 51 4.51 -0.26 15.67
C ARG A 51 4.81 -1.74 15.81
N TRP A 52 5.18 -2.42 14.75
CA TRP A 52 5.22 -3.89 14.76
C TRP A 52 6.06 -4.45 15.90
N LYS A 53 7.17 -3.81 16.19
CA LYS A 53 8.09 -4.33 17.20
C LYS A 53 7.45 -4.35 18.60
N ASP A 54 6.70 -3.31 18.90
CA ASP A 54 6.14 -3.17 20.22
C ASP A 54 4.71 -3.65 20.34
N LYS A 55 4.18 -4.22 19.28
CA LYS A 55 2.80 -4.62 19.34
C LYS A 55 2.61 -6.07 18.92
N ASN A 56 2.32 -6.33 17.68
CA ASN A 56 1.97 -7.66 17.24
C ASN A 56 3.04 -8.36 16.39
N GLY A 57 4.21 -7.76 16.27
CA GLY A 57 5.31 -8.41 15.58
C GLY A 57 5.02 -8.74 14.14
N VAL A 58 5.25 -9.98 13.78
CA VAL A 58 5.09 -10.41 12.39
C VAL A 58 3.68 -10.16 11.89
N GLN A 59 2.69 -10.28 12.76
CA GLN A 59 1.32 -10.04 12.35
C GLN A 59 1.15 -8.62 11.84
N ASP A 60 1.76 -7.64 12.51
CA ASP A 60 1.70 -6.26 12.04
C ASP A 60 2.42 -6.08 10.73
N LEU A 61 3.55 -6.77 10.56
CA LEU A 61 4.27 -6.70 9.31
C LEU A 61 3.45 -7.29 8.16
N GLU A 62 2.73 -8.36 8.45
CA GLU A 62 1.86 -8.95 7.45
C GLU A 62 0.70 -8.02 7.09
N LYS A 63 0.19 -7.31 8.08
CA LYS A 63 -0.86 -6.34 7.82
C LYS A 63 -0.33 -5.20 6.96
N ALA A 64 0.88 -4.74 7.25
CA ALA A 64 1.49 -3.70 6.44
C ALA A 64 1.62 -4.18 5.00
N MET A 65 2.03 -5.43 4.82
CA MET A 65 2.19 -5.98 3.49
C MET A 65 0.85 -6.06 2.77
N TRP A 66 -0.21 -6.43 3.49
CA TRP A 66 -1.53 -6.51 2.89
C TRP A 66 -1.98 -5.15 2.36
N TYR A 67 -1.82 -4.12 3.19
CA TYR A 67 -2.24 -2.80 2.77
C TYR A 67 -1.36 -2.25 1.65
N LEU A 68 -0.08 -2.59 1.68
CA LEU A 68 0.81 -2.16 0.62
C LEU A 68 0.43 -2.82 -0.70
N GLN A 69 0.13 -4.12 -0.66
CA GLN A 69 -0.29 -4.81 -1.87
C GLN A 69 -1.61 -4.25 -2.39
N HIS A 70 -2.51 -3.97 -1.47
CA HIS A 70 -3.80 -3.38 -1.84
C HIS A 70 -3.59 -2.04 -2.53
N LEU A 71 -2.67 -1.23 -2.00
CA LEU A 71 -2.37 0.06 -2.58
C LEU A 71 -1.74 -0.09 -3.96
N ILE A 72 -0.80 -1.02 -4.08
CA ILE A 72 -0.17 -1.26 -5.36
C ILE A 72 -1.20 -1.62 -6.41
N ASP A 73 -2.11 -2.52 -6.06
CA ASP A 73 -3.14 -2.94 -7.00
C ASP A 73 -4.05 -1.80 -7.38
N HIS A 74 -4.38 -0.96 -6.40
CA HIS A 74 -5.25 0.18 -6.65
C HIS A 74 -4.58 1.18 -7.58
N VAL A 75 -3.33 1.50 -7.32
CA VAL A 75 -2.61 2.47 -8.13
C VAL A 75 -2.41 1.94 -9.55
N LYS A 76 -2.12 0.65 -9.66
CA LYS A 76 -1.98 0.05 -10.98
C LYS A 76 -3.28 0.15 -11.75
N SER A 77 -4.40 -0.10 -11.10
CA SER A 77 -5.67 -0.06 -11.80
C SER A 77 -6.03 1.36 -12.20
N GLU A 78 -5.62 2.34 -11.42
CA GLU A 78 -5.91 3.73 -11.75
C GLU A 78 -4.99 4.29 -12.80
N SER A 79 -3.72 4.01 -12.69
CA SER A 79 -2.79 4.58 -13.66
C SER A 79 -2.89 3.88 -14.99
N THR A 80 -3.39 2.65 -15.00
CA THR A 80 -3.57 1.95 -16.25
C THR A 80 -4.91 1.25 -16.23
N PRO A 81 -5.98 2.03 -16.15
CA PRO A 81 -7.30 1.46 -15.89
C PRO A 81 -7.74 0.46 -16.92
N ARG A 82 -7.25 0.56 -18.11
CA ARG A 82 -7.65 -0.37 -19.11
C ARG A 82 -6.65 -1.40 -19.39
N VAL A 83 -5.58 -1.41 -18.65
CA VAL A 83 -4.50 -2.31 -18.96
C VAL A 83 -4.91 -3.74 -18.91
N GLN A 84 -5.67 -4.13 -17.91
CA GLN A 84 -6.07 -5.49 -17.85
C GLN A 84 -6.99 -5.86 -18.95
N THR A 85 -7.94 -5.00 -19.26
CA THR A 85 -8.80 -5.18 -20.39
C THR A 85 -7.99 -5.09 -21.65
N ASP A 86 -7.10 -4.13 -21.69
CA ASP A 86 -6.32 -3.88 -22.87
C ASP A 86 -5.34 -4.98 -23.18
N ILE A 87 -4.83 -5.65 -22.19
CA ILE A 87 -3.95 -6.75 -22.42
C ILE A 87 -4.66 -7.82 -23.21
N LYS A 88 -5.88 -8.13 -22.82
CA LYS A 88 -6.66 -9.08 -23.54
C LYS A 88 -6.95 -8.56 -24.93
N ASN A 89 -7.28 -7.28 -25.02
CA ASN A 89 -7.59 -6.70 -26.30
C ASN A 89 -6.38 -6.64 -27.21
N LEU A 90 -5.24 -6.33 -26.64
CA LEU A 90 -4.03 -6.30 -27.43
C LEU A 90 -3.71 -7.66 -27.98
N ILE A 91 -3.89 -8.68 -27.19
CA ILE A 91 -3.66 -10.02 -27.66
C ILE A 91 -4.58 -10.31 -28.83
N SER A 92 -5.84 -9.88 -28.71
CA SER A 92 -6.79 -10.12 -29.77
C SER A 92 -6.49 -9.29 -31.01
N VAL A 93 -6.17 -8.03 -30.78
CA VAL A 93 -5.98 -7.10 -31.86
C VAL A 93 -4.69 -7.36 -32.63
N ARG A 94 -3.65 -7.62 -31.89
CA ARG A 94 -2.35 -7.86 -32.49
C ARG A 94 -2.25 -9.21 -33.12
N GLY A 95 -3.19 -10.08 -32.81
CA GLY A 95 -3.10 -11.42 -33.26
C GLY A 95 -2.33 -12.28 -32.28
N PRO A 96 -2.04 -13.48 -32.64
CA PRO A 96 -1.41 -14.40 -31.70
C PRO A 96 -0.04 -13.93 -31.29
N LEU A 97 0.28 -14.15 -30.03
CA LEU A 97 1.58 -13.82 -29.53
C LEU A 97 2.59 -14.83 -30.03
N THR A 98 3.81 -14.34 -30.19
CA THR A 98 4.88 -15.27 -30.52
C THR A 98 5.24 -16.07 -29.27
N ALA A 99 5.96 -17.14 -29.48
CA ALA A 99 6.38 -17.96 -28.36
C ALA A 99 7.20 -17.16 -27.35
N ASP A 100 8.05 -16.27 -27.85
CA ASP A 100 8.87 -15.46 -26.97
C ASP A 100 8.02 -14.51 -26.18
N GLU A 101 7.03 -13.91 -26.79
CA GLU A 101 6.15 -13.00 -26.09
C GLU A 101 5.37 -13.71 -25.01
N ILE A 102 4.92 -14.91 -25.32
CA ILE A 102 4.20 -15.69 -24.34
C ILE A 102 5.08 -16.00 -23.15
N LYS A 103 6.32 -16.38 -23.40
CA LYS A 103 7.24 -16.68 -22.34
C LYS A 103 7.50 -15.46 -21.46
N GLN A 104 7.68 -14.31 -22.08
CA GLN A 104 7.91 -13.11 -21.33
C GLN A 104 6.72 -12.75 -20.48
N MET A 105 5.52 -12.90 -21.02
CA MET A 105 4.33 -12.60 -20.24
C MET A 105 4.15 -13.57 -19.10
N GLU A 106 4.42 -14.83 -19.34
CA GLU A 106 4.30 -15.79 -18.28
C GLU A 106 5.29 -15.52 -17.16
N ALA A 107 6.49 -15.13 -17.52
CA ALA A 107 7.48 -14.80 -16.50
C ALA A 107 7.03 -13.63 -15.67
N LEU A 108 6.43 -12.62 -16.29
CA LEU A 108 5.93 -11.47 -15.56
C LEU A 108 4.75 -11.83 -14.67
N ILE A 109 3.85 -12.63 -15.20
CA ILE A 109 2.65 -13.00 -14.45
C ILE A 109 2.99 -13.88 -13.28
N HIS A 110 3.89 -14.81 -13.48
CA HIS A 110 4.21 -15.78 -12.46
C HIS A 110 5.40 -15.38 -11.63
N GLY A 111 5.89 -14.26 -11.89
CA GLY A 111 6.88 -13.74 -11.01
C GLY A 111 8.13 -14.42 -11.10
N ASN A 112 8.59 -14.81 -11.83
CA ASN A 112 9.72 -15.29 -11.92
C ASN A 112 9.86 -16.40 -12.25
N SER A 113 8.95 -16.71 -12.35
CA SER A 113 9.03 -17.91 -12.58
C SER A 113 9.74 -18.43 -13.56
#